data_0718e3a561ae282a8cae07a73baa0987
#
_entry.id   0718e3a561ae282a8cae07a73baa0987
#
_cell.length_a   1.000
_cell.length_b   1.000
_cell.length_c   1.000
_cell.angle_alpha   90.00
_cell.angle_beta   90.00
_cell.angle_gamma   90.00
#
_symmetry.space_group_name_H-M   'P 1'
#
loop_
_entity.id
_entity.type
_entity.pdbx_description
1 polymer ?
#
loop_
_entity_poly.entity_id
_entity_poly.type
_entity_poly.pdbx_seq_one_letter_code
_entity_poly.pdbx_strand_id
1 'polypeptide(L)'
;EADTFNEYYVIASGLDYFSVVYPAVAGAFLGTPGLRDGLAYEATLFRMDFENQVVPASVAGGSGATLTSAGETLQQGLELSGNASSTGFVEWPVELFARASYTWLADAEYVGERYSNIAGFGTVSVTGNRLPYAPEHLLAGTVGMRTGFGLAVSLEGVYTSSSYTDDLNTVAIVANGQRGAMPSSTVWNLTANYDLPLCNCTVFATAKNLGDELYVADMSRGLIPGMPRLVQAGFEIRF
;
A
#
# COMPACT_ATOMS: atom_id res chain seq x y z
N GLU A 1 7.42 15.84 -21.33
CA GLU A 1 8.29 15.28 -20.27
C GLU A 1 7.39 14.84 -19.15
N ALA A 2 7.40 13.55 -18.87
CA ALA A 2 6.67 13.00 -17.74
C ALA A 2 7.53 13.23 -16.49
N ASP A 3 7.17 14.25 -15.70
CA ASP A 3 7.78 14.42 -14.40
C ASP A 3 7.18 13.39 -13.44
N THR A 4 8.00 12.44 -13.05
CA THR A 4 7.69 11.53 -11.97
C THR A 4 7.71 12.29 -10.66
N PHE A 5 6.55 12.49 -10.08
CA PHE A 5 6.46 13.03 -8.73
C PHE A 5 6.76 11.96 -7.71
N ASN A 6 7.83 12.18 -7.02
CA ASN A 6 8.08 11.56 -5.74
C ASN A 6 7.67 12.55 -4.66
N GLU A 7 6.63 12.16 -3.91
CA GLU A 7 6.47 12.50 -2.51
C GLU A 7 6.17 13.96 -2.13
N TYR A 8 4.96 14.17 -1.63
CA TYR A 8 4.64 15.07 -0.51
C TYR A 8 5.12 16.53 -0.60
N TYR A 9 5.03 17.20 -1.74
CA TYR A 9 5.40 18.59 -1.82
C TYR A 9 4.33 19.44 -2.49
N VAL A 10 4.11 20.62 -1.91
CA VAL A 10 3.43 21.71 -2.61
C VAL A 10 4.39 22.23 -3.65
N ILE A 11 4.07 22.05 -4.91
CA ILE A 11 4.81 22.71 -5.97
C ILE A 11 3.92 23.77 -6.60
N ALA A 12 4.35 24.98 -6.40
CA ALA A 12 3.71 26.12 -6.97
C ALA A 12 4.17 26.32 -8.42
N SER A 13 3.21 26.46 -9.29
CA SER A 13 3.22 27.11 -10.59
C SER A 13 4.23 26.67 -11.64
N GLY A 14 3.72 26.29 -12.77
CA GLY A 14 4.46 26.11 -14.03
C GLY A 14 4.63 24.66 -14.45
N LEU A 15 4.04 23.72 -13.75
CA LEU A 15 3.97 22.32 -14.08
C LEU A 15 2.52 21.94 -14.38
N ASP A 16 2.32 20.98 -15.26
CA ASP A 16 1.00 20.49 -15.67
C ASP A 16 0.29 19.67 -14.58
N TYR A 17 0.75 19.77 -13.36
CA TYR A 17 0.13 19.13 -12.20
C TYR A 17 0.30 19.96 -10.93
N PHE A 18 -0.63 19.79 -10.02
CA PHE A 18 -0.66 20.45 -8.72
C PHE A 18 -0.87 19.42 -7.62
N SER A 19 0.01 19.39 -6.66
CA SER A 19 -0.14 18.55 -5.47
C SER A 19 -0.09 19.42 -4.23
N VAL A 20 -1.09 19.28 -3.37
CA VAL A 20 -1.14 19.93 -2.06
C VAL A 20 -1.12 18.89 -0.99
N VAL A 21 -0.03 18.84 -0.26
CA VAL A 21 0.10 18.00 0.93
C VAL A 21 -0.05 18.89 2.16
N TYR A 22 -1.01 18.57 3.01
CA TYR A 22 -1.16 19.18 4.32
C TYR A 22 -0.68 18.19 5.38
N PRO A 23 0.59 18.26 5.83
CA PRO A 23 0.98 17.47 6.99
C PRO A 23 0.19 17.99 8.20
N ALA A 24 -0.77 17.21 8.65
CA ALA A 24 -1.41 17.47 9.92
C ALA A 24 -0.38 17.14 11.01
N VAL A 25 0.30 18.14 11.55
CA VAL A 25 1.21 17.98 12.69
C VAL A 25 0.37 17.67 13.92
N ALA A 26 -0.11 16.46 13.99
CA ALA A 26 -0.87 15.99 15.16
C ALA A 26 0.07 15.65 16.34
N GLY A 27 1.37 15.50 16.13
CA GLY A 27 2.36 15.23 17.17
C GLY A 27 2.49 16.29 18.25
N ALA A 28 1.99 17.50 18.02
CA ALA A 28 2.09 18.59 18.99
C ALA A 28 1.04 18.52 20.13
N PHE A 29 0.01 17.70 20.03
CA PHE A 29 -1.12 17.72 20.98
C PHE A 29 -1.05 16.71 22.12
N LEU A 30 -0.21 15.70 22.05
CA LEU A 30 0.01 14.78 23.15
C LEU A 30 1.25 15.20 23.98
N GLY A 31 1.25 16.46 24.39
CA GLY A 31 2.32 17.07 25.18
C GLY A 31 2.41 16.60 26.63
N THR A 32 2.18 15.34 26.92
CA THR A 32 2.51 14.76 28.22
C THR A 32 3.97 14.32 28.21
N PRO A 33 4.81 14.90 29.09
CA PRO A 33 6.18 14.41 29.28
C PRO A 33 6.14 12.92 29.61
N GLY A 34 6.85 12.09 28.85
CA GLY A 34 6.90 10.64 29.01
C GLY A 34 6.16 9.83 27.93
N LEU A 35 5.19 10.40 27.23
CA LEU A 35 4.54 9.74 26.08
C LEU A 35 5.34 9.82 24.78
N ARG A 36 6.35 10.69 24.73
CA ARG A 36 7.10 11.01 23.52
C ARG A 36 7.99 9.87 23.02
N ASP A 37 8.50 9.04 23.89
CA ASP A 37 9.45 8.00 23.52
C ASP A 37 8.77 6.68 23.12
N GLY A 38 7.48 6.53 23.44
CA GLY A 38 6.72 5.32 23.17
C GLY A 38 5.69 5.41 22.05
N LEU A 39 5.37 6.61 21.56
CA LEU A 39 4.35 6.81 20.53
C LEU A 39 4.79 7.85 19.50
N ALA A 40 4.75 7.47 18.23
CA ALA A 40 4.88 8.40 17.11
C ALA A 40 3.75 8.15 16.12
N TYR A 41 3.24 9.20 15.51
CA TYR A 41 2.21 9.10 14.48
C TYR A 41 2.31 10.27 13.49
N GLU A 42 1.78 10.05 12.31
CA GLU A 42 1.72 11.01 11.24
C GLU A 42 0.36 10.91 10.55
N ALA A 43 -0.19 12.03 10.14
CA ALA A 43 -1.39 12.11 9.32
C ALA A 43 -1.16 13.12 8.20
N THR A 44 -1.42 12.69 6.96
CA THR A 44 -1.22 13.50 5.76
C THR A 44 -2.47 13.50 4.92
N LEU A 45 -2.98 14.67 4.59
CA LEU A 45 -4.00 14.85 3.55
C LEU A 45 -3.28 15.20 2.26
N PHE A 46 -3.64 14.55 1.17
CA PHE A 46 -3.05 14.82 -0.12
C PHE A 46 -4.10 15.02 -1.20
N ARG A 47 -3.77 15.83 -2.19
CA ARG A 47 -4.50 15.97 -3.43
C ARG A 47 -3.50 16.16 -4.56
N MET A 48 -3.68 15.41 -5.64
CA MET A 48 -2.87 15.44 -6.85
C MET A 48 -3.80 15.56 -8.06
N ASP A 49 -3.65 16.63 -8.78
CA ASP A 49 -4.31 16.85 -10.06
C ASP A 49 -3.25 16.69 -11.16
N PHE A 50 -3.44 15.74 -12.04
CA PHE A 50 -2.54 15.48 -13.17
C PHE A 50 -3.20 15.86 -14.47
N GLU A 51 -2.47 16.60 -15.30
CA GLU A 51 -2.81 16.84 -16.70
C GLU A 51 -1.84 16.04 -17.59
N ASN A 52 -2.36 15.42 -18.65
CA ASN A 52 -1.55 14.67 -19.61
C ASN A 52 -0.70 13.52 -19.01
N GLN A 53 -1.17 12.91 -17.95
CA GLN A 53 -0.50 11.76 -17.35
C GLN A 53 -0.28 10.66 -18.39
N VAL A 54 0.96 10.21 -18.54
CA VAL A 54 1.30 9.10 -19.42
C VAL A 54 1.25 7.79 -18.64
N VAL A 55 0.44 6.87 -19.12
CA VAL A 55 0.27 5.54 -18.51
C VAL A 55 0.53 4.45 -19.54
N PRO A 56 0.97 3.25 -19.11
CA PRO A 56 1.04 2.12 -20.02
C PRO A 56 -0.35 1.75 -20.55
N ALA A 57 -0.54 1.71 -21.86
CA ALA A 57 -1.80 1.30 -22.47
C ALA A 57 -2.20 -0.13 -22.08
N SER A 58 -1.22 -0.95 -21.71
CA SER A 58 -1.40 -2.33 -21.26
C SER A 58 -2.10 -2.46 -19.90
N VAL A 59 -2.16 -1.43 -19.09
CA VAL A 59 -2.86 -1.47 -17.79
C VAL A 59 -4.37 -1.68 -17.99
N ALA A 60 -4.89 -1.21 -19.09
CA ALA A 60 -6.32 -1.33 -19.41
C ALA A 60 -6.63 -2.44 -20.42
N GLY A 61 -5.65 -3.14 -20.98
CA GLY A 61 -5.90 -4.10 -22.07
C GLY A 61 -4.84 -5.16 -22.30
N GLY A 62 -3.88 -5.31 -21.43
CA GLY A 62 -3.10 -6.55 -21.27
C GLY A 62 -2.03 -6.87 -22.30
N SER A 63 -1.71 -6.11 -23.30
CA SER A 63 -0.61 -6.46 -24.19
C SER A 63 -0.01 -5.28 -24.94
N GLY A 64 1.13 -4.85 -24.54
CA GLY A 64 1.96 -3.94 -25.31
C GLY A 64 2.60 -2.87 -24.44
N ALA A 65 3.84 -2.58 -24.73
CA ALA A 65 4.60 -1.51 -24.10
C ALA A 65 4.26 -0.11 -24.69
N THR A 66 3.09 0.04 -25.29
CA THR A 66 2.65 1.35 -25.80
C THR A 66 2.18 2.22 -24.66
N LEU A 67 2.66 3.45 -24.64
CA LEU A 67 2.20 4.47 -23.72
C LEU A 67 1.00 5.21 -24.31
N THR A 68 0.09 5.62 -23.45
CA THR A 68 -1.06 6.44 -23.82
C THR A 68 -1.22 7.58 -22.83
N SER A 69 -1.80 8.69 -23.25
CA SER A 69 -2.19 9.74 -22.31
C SER A 69 -3.39 9.26 -21.50
N ALA A 70 -3.30 9.36 -20.19
CA ALA A 70 -4.43 9.16 -19.30
C ALA A 70 -5.38 10.36 -19.29
N GLY A 71 -4.99 11.47 -19.96
CA GLY A 71 -5.70 12.73 -19.84
C GLY A 71 -5.55 13.32 -18.45
N GLU A 72 -6.61 13.94 -17.96
CA GLU A 72 -6.64 14.50 -16.62
C GLU A 72 -7.09 13.45 -15.60
N THR A 73 -6.40 13.40 -14.47
CA THR A 73 -6.76 12.51 -13.36
C THR A 73 -6.65 13.25 -12.02
N LEU A 74 -7.55 12.92 -11.11
CA LEU A 74 -7.55 13.40 -9.74
C LEU A 74 -7.27 12.24 -8.80
N GLN A 75 -6.35 12.45 -7.87
CA GLN A 75 -6.12 11.54 -6.76
C GLN A 75 -6.08 12.35 -5.47
N GLN A 76 -6.91 11.97 -4.50
CA GLN A 76 -6.89 12.62 -3.18
C GLN A 76 -7.25 11.65 -2.08
N GLY A 77 -6.74 11.92 -0.88
CA GLY A 77 -6.96 11.03 0.23
C GLY A 77 -6.26 11.42 1.51
N LEU A 78 -6.18 10.43 2.39
CA LEU A 78 -5.58 10.54 3.71
C LEU A 78 -4.59 9.39 3.90
N GLU A 79 -3.42 9.72 4.41
CA GLU A 79 -2.45 8.74 4.88
C GLU A 79 -2.25 8.91 6.38
N LEU A 80 -2.32 7.80 7.09
CA LEU A 80 -2.05 7.71 8.52
C LEU A 80 -0.93 6.71 8.75
N SER A 81 0.01 7.05 9.59
CA SER A 81 1.00 6.11 10.09
C SER A 81 1.23 6.28 11.59
N GLY A 82 1.63 5.22 12.23
CA GLY A 82 1.92 5.28 13.65
C GLY A 82 2.74 4.09 14.13
N ASN A 83 3.48 4.33 15.18
CA ASN A 83 4.19 3.28 15.91
C ASN A 83 4.07 3.54 17.41
N ALA A 84 4.01 2.46 18.17
CA ALA A 84 3.95 2.50 19.62
C ALA A 84 4.90 1.43 20.20
N SER A 85 5.53 1.75 21.32
CA SER A 85 6.35 0.82 22.10
C SER A 85 6.04 0.98 23.59
N SER A 86 5.92 -0.15 24.28
CA SER A 86 5.67 -0.15 25.71
C SER A 86 6.82 0.44 26.54
N THR A 87 8.03 0.52 25.99
CA THR A 87 9.20 1.07 26.67
C THR A 87 9.06 2.54 27.04
N GLY A 88 8.23 3.29 26.31
CA GLY A 88 7.90 4.68 26.63
C GLY A 88 6.87 4.85 27.76
N PHE A 89 6.23 3.76 28.22
CA PHE A 89 5.13 3.80 29.17
C PHE A 89 5.39 2.98 30.44
N VAL A 90 6.10 1.86 30.32
CA VAL A 90 6.32 0.89 31.40
C VAL A 90 7.70 0.25 31.26
N GLU A 91 8.37 0.07 32.41
CA GLU A 91 9.61 -0.70 32.49
C GLU A 91 9.29 -2.20 32.70
N TRP A 92 9.08 -2.90 31.59
CA TRP A 92 8.87 -4.34 31.57
C TRP A 92 10.10 -5.06 31.01
N PRO A 93 10.32 -6.32 31.38
CA PRO A 93 11.37 -7.13 30.75
C PRO A 93 11.04 -7.53 29.30
N VAL A 94 9.83 -7.21 28.86
CA VAL A 94 9.33 -7.46 27.52
C VAL A 94 8.85 -6.14 26.92
N GLU A 95 9.41 -5.75 25.79
CA GLU A 95 8.90 -4.67 24.96
C GLU A 95 7.74 -5.19 24.11
N LEU A 96 6.58 -4.58 24.23
CA LEU A 96 5.49 -4.73 23.26
C LEU A 96 5.54 -3.57 22.28
N PHE A 97 5.39 -3.86 21.00
CA PHE A 97 5.34 -2.83 19.96
C PHE A 97 4.21 -3.05 18.97
N ALA A 98 3.74 -1.96 18.42
CA ALA A 98 2.78 -1.93 17.33
C ALA A 98 3.19 -0.90 16.29
N ARG A 99 2.94 -1.20 15.02
CA ARG A 99 3.09 -0.27 13.90
C ARG A 99 1.88 -0.42 13.02
N ALA A 100 1.40 0.68 12.46
CA ALA A 100 0.31 0.66 11.50
C ALA A 100 0.52 1.74 10.46
N SER A 101 0.09 1.46 9.24
CA SER A 101 -0.07 2.44 8.17
C SER A 101 -1.42 2.22 7.50
N TYR A 102 -2.09 3.30 7.17
CA TYR A 102 -3.38 3.28 6.50
C TYR A 102 -3.42 4.37 5.45
N THR A 103 -3.78 4.00 4.23
CA THR A 103 -4.06 4.93 3.14
C THR A 103 -5.52 4.80 2.75
N TRP A 104 -6.22 5.90 2.77
CA TRP A 104 -7.54 6.04 2.18
C TRP A 104 -7.43 6.92 0.95
N LEU A 105 -7.56 6.31 -0.21
CA LEU A 105 -7.60 6.97 -1.49
C LEU A 105 -9.07 7.27 -1.83
N ALA A 106 -9.57 8.40 -1.30
CA ALA A 106 -10.97 8.78 -1.40
C ALA A 106 -11.39 8.89 -2.87
N ASP A 107 -10.63 9.64 -3.63
CA ASP A 107 -10.79 9.75 -5.08
C ASP A 107 -9.50 9.33 -5.79
N ALA A 108 -9.67 8.60 -6.86
CA ALA A 108 -8.65 8.24 -7.85
C ALA A 108 -9.40 8.03 -9.15
N GLU A 109 -9.63 9.09 -9.91
CA GLU A 109 -10.57 9.09 -11.01
C GLU A 109 -10.06 9.84 -12.23
N TYR A 110 -10.64 9.52 -13.37
CA TYR A 110 -10.47 10.29 -14.59
C TYR A 110 -11.33 11.54 -14.54
N VAL A 111 -10.71 12.70 -14.79
CA VAL A 111 -11.37 14.00 -14.94
C VAL A 111 -11.29 14.45 -16.40
N GLY A 112 -12.12 15.41 -16.78
CA GLY A 112 -12.15 15.88 -18.16
C GLY A 112 -12.81 14.90 -19.14
N GLU A 113 -12.80 15.23 -20.42
CA GLU A 113 -13.37 14.37 -21.46
C GLU A 113 -12.39 13.25 -21.83
N ARG A 114 -12.75 12.03 -21.49
CA ARG A 114 -11.97 10.86 -21.81
C ARG A 114 -12.84 9.67 -22.21
N TYR A 115 -12.32 8.89 -23.13
CA TYR A 115 -12.94 7.68 -23.63
C TYR A 115 -12.06 6.47 -23.40
N SER A 116 -12.69 5.29 -23.27
CA SER A 116 -11.98 4.05 -22.99
C SER A 116 -10.94 3.72 -24.07
N ASN A 117 -9.81 3.19 -23.63
CA ASN A 117 -8.77 2.65 -24.52
C ASN A 117 -9.02 1.18 -24.89
N ILE A 118 -10.07 0.56 -24.36
CA ILE A 118 -10.37 -0.85 -24.62
C ILE A 118 -10.96 -1.01 -26.02
N ALA A 119 -10.42 -1.94 -26.78
CA ALA A 119 -10.88 -2.23 -28.15
C ALA A 119 -12.38 -2.53 -28.17
N GLY A 120 -13.12 -1.83 -29.02
CA GLY A 120 -14.58 -1.92 -29.14
C GLY A 120 -15.36 -0.98 -28.23
N PHE A 121 -14.71 -0.26 -27.30
CA PHE A 121 -15.34 0.66 -26.34
C PHE A 121 -14.84 2.11 -26.47
N GLY A 122 -14.14 2.46 -27.54
CA GLY A 122 -13.53 3.78 -27.74
C GLY A 122 -14.50 4.97 -27.79
N THR A 123 -15.79 4.74 -27.76
CA THR A 123 -16.85 5.78 -27.68
C THR A 123 -17.47 5.87 -26.29
N VAL A 124 -17.08 5.01 -25.36
CA VAL A 124 -17.60 5.01 -23.99
C VAL A 124 -16.77 5.96 -23.15
N SER A 125 -17.42 6.99 -22.60
CA SER A 125 -16.75 7.90 -21.67
C SER A 125 -16.39 7.18 -20.39
N VAL A 126 -15.19 7.45 -19.90
CA VAL A 126 -14.66 6.95 -18.62
C VAL A 126 -14.49 8.07 -17.60
N THR A 127 -14.94 9.27 -17.92
CA THR A 127 -14.91 10.41 -16.98
C THR A 127 -15.68 10.07 -15.71
N GLY A 128 -15.07 10.29 -14.56
CA GLY A 128 -15.60 9.92 -13.24
C GLY A 128 -15.40 8.45 -12.87
N ASN A 129 -14.85 7.62 -13.76
CA ASN A 129 -14.49 6.26 -13.40
C ASN A 129 -13.19 6.24 -12.57
N ARG A 130 -13.15 5.31 -11.62
CA ARG A 130 -11.96 5.10 -10.79
C ARG A 130 -10.80 4.56 -11.62
N LEU A 131 -9.61 5.04 -11.31
CA LEU A 131 -8.38 4.57 -11.96
C LEU A 131 -8.17 3.06 -11.72
N PRO A 132 -7.69 2.32 -12.72
CA PRO A 132 -7.34 0.92 -12.55
C PRO A 132 -6.27 0.72 -11.46
N TYR A 133 -6.37 -0.41 -10.76
CA TYR A 133 -5.43 -0.80 -9.69
C TYR A 133 -5.26 0.25 -8.58
N ALA A 134 -6.30 1.05 -8.35
CA ALA A 134 -6.36 2.06 -7.29
C ALA A 134 -7.34 1.63 -6.19
N PRO A 135 -6.94 0.74 -5.25
CA PRO A 135 -7.80 0.35 -4.14
C PRO A 135 -8.12 1.56 -3.27
N GLU A 136 -9.33 1.60 -2.71
CA GLU A 136 -9.76 2.71 -1.87
C GLU A 136 -9.07 2.68 -0.50
N HIS A 137 -8.84 1.48 0.03
CA HIS A 137 -8.25 1.29 1.34
C HIS A 137 -7.05 0.34 1.27
N LEU A 138 -5.94 0.78 1.83
CA LEU A 138 -4.75 0.00 2.10
C LEU A 138 -4.46 0.09 3.60
N LEU A 139 -4.31 -1.04 4.26
CA LEU A 139 -3.96 -1.10 5.68
C LEU A 139 -2.85 -2.13 5.87
N ALA A 140 -1.77 -1.73 6.52
CA ALA A 140 -0.75 -2.63 7.03
C ALA A 140 -0.57 -2.39 8.51
N GLY A 141 -0.49 -3.47 9.29
CA GLY A 141 -0.30 -3.38 10.73
C GLY A 141 0.58 -4.51 11.24
N THR A 142 1.48 -4.19 12.15
CA THR A 142 2.35 -5.17 12.81
C THR A 142 2.22 -4.99 14.31
N VAL A 143 2.02 -6.08 15.01
CA VAL A 143 2.14 -6.14 16.47
C VAL A 143 3.21 -7.16 16.84
N GLY A 144 3.95 -6.90 17.89
CA GLY A 144 5.00 -7.83 18.27
C GLY A 144 5.53 -7.59 19.66
N MET A 145 6.44 -8.47 20.04
CA MET A 145 7.17 -8.37 21.30
C MET A 145 8.65 -8.64 21.10
N ARG A 146 9.45 -8.03 21.95
CA ARG A 146 10.88 -8.30 22.12
C ARG A 146 11.18 -8.56 23.57
N THR A 147 11.99 -9.54 23.82
CA THR A 147 12.40 -9.92 25.19
C THR A 147 13.88 -9.62 25.42
N GLY A 148 14.27 -9.38 26.65
CA GLY A 148 15.67 -9.17 27.03
C GLY A 148 16.57 -10.40 26.83
N PHE A 149 16.01 -11.61 26.67
CA PHE A 149 16.77 -12.82 26.39
C PHE A 149 16.94 -13.13 24.88
N GLY A 150 16.56 -12.19 24.00
CA GLY A 150 16.83 -12.26 22.57
C GLY A 150 15.70 -12.80 21.70
N LEU A 151 14.53 -13.15 22.27
CA LEU A 151 13.36 -13.54 21.44
C LEU A 151 12.61 -12.31 20.97
N ALA A 152 12.34 -12.24 19.64
CA ALA A 152 11.44 -11.28 19.04
C ALA A 152 10.40 -12.01 18.19
N VAL A 153 9.12 -11.69 18.37
CA VAL A 153 8.01 -12.26 17.60
C VAL A 153 7.13 -11.14 17.10
N SER A 154 6.70 -11.20 15.85
CA SER A 154 5.78 -10.23 15.27
C SER A 154 4.76 -10.87 14.35
N LEU A 155 3.54 -10.36 14.41
CA LEU A 155 2.42 -10.69 13.51
C LEU A 155 2.10 -9.44 12.69
N GLU A 156 2.13 -9.56 11.38
CA GLU A 156 1.76 -8.51 10.43
C GLU A 156 0.46 -8.89 9.72
N GLY A 157 -0.43 -7.94 9.56
CA GLY A 157 -1.61 -8.04 8.72
C GLY A 157 -1.57 -7.00 7.62
N VAL A 158 -1.84 -7.40 6.39
CA VAL A 158 -1.93 -6.50 5.22
C VAL A 158 -3.29 -6.68 4.58
N TYR A 159 -4.07 -5.61 4.54
CA TYR A 159 -5.37 -5.54 3.89
C TYR A 159 -5.32 -4.62 2.69
N THR A 160 -5.87 -5.08 1.57
CA THR A 160 -6.10 -4.29 0.36
C THR A 160 -7.57 -4.41 -0.02
N SER A 161 -8.25 -3.28 -0.19
CA SER A 161 -9.64 -3.29 -0.66
C SER A 161 -9.72 -3.72 -2.13
N SER A 162 -10.94 -4.01 -2.59
CA SER A 162 -11.18 -4.30 -4.00
C SER A 162 -10.80 -3.11 -4.89
N SER A 163 -10.44 -3.39 -6.13
CA SER A 163 -10.12 -2.37 -7.14
C SER A 163 -10.57 -2.85 -8.52
N TYR A 164 -10.72 -1.92 -9.45
CA TYR A 164 -10.96 -2.27 -10.85
C TYR A 164 -9.63 -2.45 -11.58
N THR A 165 -9.64 -3.27 -12.63
CA THR A 165 -8.44 -3.53 -13.44
C THR A 165 -8.47 -2.83 -14.79
N ASP A 166 -9.56 -2.13 -15.11
CA ASP A 166 -9.73 -1.39 -16.36
C ASP A 166 -10.45 -0.05 -16.17
N ASP A 167 -10.35 0.80 -17.18
CA ASP A 167 -10.91 2.15 -17.21
C ASP A 167 -12.45 2.20 -17.29
N LEU A 168 -13.09 1.10 -17.68
CA LEU A 168 -14.55 0.97 -17.68
C LEU A 168 -15.13 0.61 -16.31
N ASN A 169 -14.29 0.35 -15.33
CA ASN A 169 -14.66 -0.17 -14.02
C ASN A 169 -15.52 -1.46 -14.14
N THR A 170 -15.10 -2.36 -14.99
CA THR A 170 -15.77 -3.64 -15.19
C THR A 170 -15.82 -4.42 -13.87
N VAL A 171 -17.00 -4.88 -13.48
CA VAL A 171 -17.18 -5.65 -12.23
C VAL A 171 -16.98 -7.13 -12.48
N ALA A 172 -17.67 -7.68 -13.49
CA ALA A 172 -17.59 -9.11 -13.79
C ALA A 172 -16.25 -9.46 -14.43
N ILE A 173 -15.63 -10.53 -13.95
CA ILE A 173 -14.38 -11.01 -14.56
C ILE A 173 -14.67 -11.55 -15.95
N VAL A 174 -13.96 -11.01 -16.96
CA VAL A 174 -14.10 -11.45 -18.35
C VAL A 174 -13.43 -12.82 -18.55
N ALA A 175 -13.83 -13.53 -19.63
CA ALA A 175 -13.41 -14.91 -19.86
C ALA A 175 -11.89 -15.15 -19.93
N ASN A 176 -11.11 -14.15 -20.35
CA ASN A 176 -9.64 -14.23 -20.37
C ASN A 176 -8.97 -13.83 -19.03
N GLY A 177 -9.76 -13.45 -18.02
CA GLY A 177 -9.27 -13.05 -16.70
C GLY A 177 -8.49 -11.73 -16.66
N GLN A 178 -8.48 -10.93 -17.74
CA GLN A 178 -7.67 -9.70 -17.81
C GLN A 178 -8.41 -8.44 -17.35
N ARG A 179 -9.73 -8.49 -17.20
CA ARG A 179 -10.56 -7.38 -16.75
C ARG A 179 -11.60 -7.85 -15.75
N GLY A 180 -12.00 -6.96 -14.87
CA GLY A 180 -12.97 -7.21 -13.82
C GLY A 180 -12.56 -6.54 -12.52
N ALA A 181 -13.40 -6.64 -11.50
CA ALA A 181 -13.05 -6.21 -10.16
C ALA A 181 -12.10 -7.23 -9.51
N MET A 182 -10.95 -6.76 -9.08
CA MET A 182 -10.02 -7.53 -8.26
C MET A 182 -10.55 -7.54 -6.81
N PRO A 183 -10.80 -8.71 -6.22
CA PRO A 183 -11.34 -8.80 -4.87
C PRO A 183 -10.40 -8.24 -3.81
N SER A 184 -10.97 -7.81 -2.69
CA SER A 184 -10.18 -7.46 -1.51
C SER A 184 -9.44 -8.68 -0.95
N SER A 185 -8.32 -8.45 -0.29
CA SER A 185 -7.54 -9.50 0.35
C SER A 185 -7.02 -9.08 1.72
N THR A 186 -6.80 -10.08 2.60
CA THR A 186 -6.17 -9.88 3.91
C THR A 186 -5.13 -10.98 4.13
N VAL A 187 -3.87 -10.60 4.16
CA VAL A 187 -2.76 -11.55 4.31
C VAL A 187 -2.09 -11.34 5.66
N TRP A 188 -1.87 -12.45 6.38
CA TRP A 188 -1.18 -12.45 7.67
C TRP A 188 0.19 -13.08 7.54
N ASN A 189 1.20 -12.44 8.16
CA ASN A 189 2.58 -12.92 8.21
C ASN A 189 3.05 -13.01 9.66
N LEU A 190 3.72 -14.10 10.02
CA LEU A 190 4.31 -14.30 11.34
C LEU A 190 5.82 -14.42 11.20
N THR A 191 6.56 -13.67 12.02
CA THR A 191 8.02 -13.74 12.07
C THR A 191 8.48 -13.93 13.49
N ALA A 192 9.42 -14.83 13.70
CA ALA A 192 10.10 -15.04 14.99
C ALA A 192 11.62 -15.03 14.74
N ASN A 193 12.33 -14.27 15.57
CA ASN A 193 13.79 -14.21 15.58
C ASN A 193 14.29 -14.52 16.99
N TYR A 194 15.39 -15.24 17.10
CA TYR A 194 16.03 -15.52 18.36
C TYR A 194 17.54 -15.28 18.27
N ASP A 195 18.00 -14.28 19.00
CA ASP A 195 19.40 -13.95 19.10
C ASP A 195 20.08 -14.87 20.10
N LEU A 196 21.12 -15.58 19.65
CA LEU A 196 21.93 -16.48 20.43
C LEU A 196 23.21 -15.75 20.88
N PRO A 197 23.28 -15.31 22.17
CA PRO A 197 24.39 -14.47 22.63
C PRO A 197 25.74 -15.17 22.65
N LEU A 198 25.75 -16.51 22.69
CA LEU A 198 26.97 -17.32 22.74
C LEU A 198 27.77 -17.35 21.43
N CYS A 199 27.13 -17.18 20.30
CA CYS A 199 27.78 -17.30 18.98
C CYS A 199 27.61 -16.06 18.08
N ASN A 200 27.07 -14.96 18.61
CA ASN A 200 26.70 -13.78 17.82
C ASN A 200 25.84 -14.17 16.60
N CYS A 201 24.90 -15.07 16.81
CA CYS A 201 24.05 -15.69 15.79
C CYS A 201 22.59 -15.32 16.04
N THR A 202 21.82 -15.21 14.97
CA THR A 202 20.37 -15.08 15.00
C THR A 202 19.73 -16.24 14.25
N VAL A 203 18.82 -16.95 14.88
CA VAL A 203 17.95 -17.93 14.20
C VAL A 203 16.63 -17.23 13.88
N PHE A 204 16.10 -17.43 12.70
CA PHE A 204 14.81 -16.85 12.31
C PHE A 204 13.88 -17.89 11.69
N ALA A 205 12.59 -17.65 11.85
CA ALA A 205 11.52 -18.36 11.17
C ALA A 205 10.45 -17.36 10.73
N THR A 206 9.97 -17.52 9.50
CA THR A 206 8.91 -16.67 8.94
C THR A 206 7.87 -17.54 8.26
N ALA A 207 6.60 -17.28 8.55
CA ALA A 207 5.47 -17.83 7.82
C ALA A 207 4.74 -16.68 7.11
N LYS A 208 4.85 -16.62 5.80
CA LYS A 208 4.10 -15.68 4.95
C LYS A 208 2.78 -16.30 4.54
N ASN A 209 1.76 -15.45 4.41
CA ASN A 209 0.38 -15.88 4.15
C ASN A 209 -0.02 -17.02 5.11
N LEU A 210 0.04 -16.74 6.41
CA LEU A 210 -0.17 -17.74 7.47
C LEU A 210 -1.53 -18.46 7.35
N GLY A 211 -2.56 -17.72 6.92
CA GLY A 211 -3.91 -18.24 6.71
C GLY A 211 -4.08 -19.06 5.42
N ASP A 212 -3.07 -19.12 4.55
CA ASP A 212 -3.14 -19.69 3.20
C ASP A 212 -4.29 -19.07 2.37
N GLU A 213 -4.46 -17.76 2.51
CA GLU A 213 -5.48 -17.00 1.78
C GLU A 213 -5.24 -17.10 0.29
N LEU A 214 -6.28 -17.49 -0.45
CA LEU A 214 -6.26 -17.50 -1.90
C LEU A 214 -6.75 -16.15 -2.41
N TYR A 215 -5.85 -15.34 -2.94
CA TYR A 215 -6.17 -14.02 -3.46
C TYR A 215 -5.59 -13.80 -4.85
N VAL A 216 -6.15 -12.83 -5.56
CA VAL A 216 -5.65 -12.40 -6.87
C VAL A 216 -4.63 -11.29 -6.65
N ALA A 217 -3.40 -11.50 -7.13
CA ALA A 217 -2.33 -10.52 -7.03
C ALA A 217 -2.31 -9.56 -8.21
N ASP A 218 -2.69 -10.02 -9.41
CA ASP A 218 -2.70 -9.25 -10.63
C ASP A 218 -3.65 -9.87 -11.67
N MET A 219 -4.17 -9.04 -12.56
CA MET A 219 -5.03 -9.46 -13.67
C MET A 219 -4.53 -8.95 -15.04
N SER A 220 -3.38 -8.32 -15.11
CA SER A 220 -2.86 -7.73 -16.37
C SER A 220 -2.62 -8.75 -17.49
N ARG A 221 -2.37 -9.99 -17.14
CA ARG A 221 -2.10 -11.10 -18.07
C ARG A 221 -3.05 -12.30 -17.88
N GLY A 222 -4.15 -12.10 -17.21
CA GLY A 222 -5.07 -13.12 -16.72
C GLY A 222 -5.03 -13.17 -15.19
N LEU A 223 -5.79 -14.08 -14.58
CA LEU A 223 -5.82 -14.22 -13.13
C LEU A 223 -4.48 -14.79 -12.62
N ILE A 224 -3.70 -13.93 -11.97
CA ILE A 224 -2.45 -14.31 -11.33
C ILE A 224 -2.72 -14.42 -9.82
N PRO A 225 -2.62 -15.64 -9.24
CA PRO A 225 -2.82 -15.80 -7.81
C PRO A 225 -1.67 -15.19 -7.02
N GLY A 226 -1.98 -14.75 -5.81
CA GLY A 226 -1.00 -14.35 -4.83
C GLY A 226 -0.17 -15.52 -4.32
N MET A 227 0.88 -15.21 -3.57
CA MET A 227 1.76 -16.23 -3.00
C MET A 227 1.00 -17.11 -2.01
N PRO A 228 1.03 -18.45 -2.15
CA PRO A 228 0.48 -19.34 -1.14
C PRO A 228 1.29 -19.27 0.16
N ARG A 229 0.83 -19.96 1.20
CA ARG A 229 1.59 -20.01 2.45
C ARG A 229 3.02 -20.51 2.21
N LEU A 230 3.98 -19.70 2.66
CA LEU A 230 5.39 -20.02 2.61
C LEU A 230 5.97 -19.99 4.02
N VAL A 231 6.57 -21.09 4.45
CA VAL A 231 7.32 -21.17 5.71
C VAL A 231 8.79 -21.32 5.38
N GLN A 232 9.61 -20.47 5.96
CA GLN A 232 11.05 -20.49 5.82
C GLN A 232 11.73 -20.29 7.18
N ALA A 233 12.91 -20.87 7.33
CA ALA A 233 13.75 -20.68 8.51
C ALA A 233 15.22 -20.60 8.09
N GLY A 234 16.02 -19.95 8.88
CA GLY A 234 17.45 -19.82 8.62
C GLY A 234 18.19 -19.31 9.84
N PHE A 235 19.48 -19.09 9.65
CA PHE A 235 20.32 -18.47 10.65
C PHE A 235 21.30 -17.48 10.02
N GLU A 236 21.67 -16.47 10.79
CA GLU A 236 22.68 -15.47 10.46
C GLU A 236 23.79 -15.52 11.50
N ILE A 237 25.03 -15.45 11.05
CA ILE A 237 26.21 -15.35 11.92
C ILE A 237 26.90 -14.02 11.59
N ARG A 238 27.20 -13.25 12.62
CA ARG A 238 27.93 -11.98 12.50
C ARG A 238 29.36 -12.20 13.00
N PHE A 239 30.33 -11.96 12.13
CA PHE A 239 31.77 -12.11 12.41
C PHE A 239 32.39 -10.78 12.82
#